data_fc694577018103f44092d44819024d88
#
_entry.id   fc694577018103f44092d44819024d88
#
_cell.length_a   1.000
_cell.length_b   1.000
_cell.length_c   1.000
_cell.angle_alpha   90.00
_cell.angle_beta   90.00
_cell.angle_gamma   90.00
#
_symmetry.space_group_name_H-M   'P 1'
#
loop_
_entity.id
_entity.type
_entity.pdbx_description
1 polymer ?
#
loop_
_entity_poly.entity_id
_entity_poly.type
_entity_poly.pdbx_seq_one_letter_code
_entity_poly.pdbx_strand_id
1 'polypeptide(L)'
;MRSSLRRLAGLVALALLLTACFGSGNVFELAVGDCFDDGDLVLGGLEEVGDVPLVECSEPHDNEVYAVVDVDGEEFPGEQAVQDQADEACLAVFDAFVGLDYASSTLDFGWLVPTADSWDMGDRVIACFVYRMDLEKVTGTLEGASI
;
A
#
# COMPACT_ATOMS: atom_id res chain seq x y z
N MET A 1 -6.69 -34.90 64.97
CA MET A 1 -6.77 -33.51 64.50
C MET A 1 -5.72 -33.28 63.46
N ARG A 2 -6.09 -33.32 62.17
CA ARG A 2 -5.18 -33.05 61.03
C ARG A 2 -5.89 -32.08 60.10
N SER A 3 -5.44 -30.83 60.09
CA SER A 3 -5.94 -29.77 59.23
C SER A 3 -5.33 -29.89 57.83
N SER A 4 -6.17 -30.02 56.81
CA SER A 4 -5.81 -30.06 55.41
C SER A 4 -5.78 -28.62 54.86
N LEU A 5 -4.60 -28.09 54.58
CA LEU A 5 -4.43 -26.84 53.83
C LEU A 5 -4.61 -27.12 52.34
N ARG A 6 -5.73 -26.66 51.78
CA ARG A 6 -5.96 -26.64 50.33
C ARG A 6 -5.24 -25.45 49.74
N ARG A 7 -4.22 -25.69 48.95
CA ARG A 7 -3.53 -24.69 48.14
C ARG A 7 -4.34 -24.42 46.87
N LEU A 8 -4.99 -23.27 46.80
CA LEU A 8 -5.53 -22.75 45.53
C LEU A 8 -4.36 -22.22 44.71
N ALA A 9 -4.05 -22.92 43.63
CA ALA A 9 -3.17 -22.42 42.59
C ALA A 9 -4.01 -21.55 41.64
N GLY A 10 -3.84 -20.22 41.74
CA GLY A 10 -4.43 -19.27 40.82
C GLY A 10 -3.63 -19.27 39.51
N LEU A 11 -4.24 -19.69 38.42
CA LEU A 11 -3.75 -19.53 37.08
C LEU A 11 -3.97 -18.06 36.68
N VAL A 12 -2.90 -17.28 36.66
CA VAL A 12 -2.88 -15.95 36.03
C VAL A 12 -2.70 -16.16 34.53
N ALA A 13 -3.78 -16.03 33.77
CA ALA A 13 -3.72 -16.00 32.31
C ALA A 13 -3.15 -14.64 31.90
N LEU A 14 -1.89 -14.64 31.48
CA LEU A 14 -1.23 -13.47 30.88
C LEU A 14 -1.78 -13.28 29.45
N ALA A 15 -2.77 -12.42 29.29
CA ALA A 15 -3.23 -12.00 27.97
C ALA A 15 -2.13 -11.14 27.32
N LEU A 16 -1.42 -11.72 26.34
CA LEU A 16 -0.54 -10.96 25.44
C LEU A 16 -1.45 -10.11 24.52
N LEU A 17 -1.53 -8.82 24.83
CA LEU A 17 -2.06 -7.83 23.89
C LEU A 17 -1.03 -7.67 22.78
N LEU A 18 -1.28 -8.28 21.62
CA LEU A 18 -0.58 -7.99 20.38
C LEU A 18 -1.02 -6.57 19.97
N THR A 19 -0.24 -5.57 20.36
CA THR A 19 -0.35 -4.25 19.76
C THR A 19 0.21 -4.36 18.34
N ALA A 20 -0.67 -4.40 17.34
CA ALA A 20 -0.28 -4.18 15.96
C ALA A 20 0.33 -2.77 15.91
N CYS A 21 1.63 -2.69 15.71
CA CYS A 21 2.29 -1.45 15.35
C CYS A 21 1.87 -1.14 13.91
N PHE A 22 0.90 -0.26 13.73
CA PHE A 22 0.67 0.39 12.44
C PHE A 22 1.89 1.26 12.18
N GLY A 23 2.73 0.87 11.23
CA GLY A 23 3.89 1.61 10.80
C GLY A 23 3.52 2.55 9.66
N SER A 24 4.18 3.71 9.57
CA SER A 24 4.24 4.43 8.30
C SER A 24 5.19 3.66 7.38
N GLY A 25 4.78 3.36 6.16
CA GLY A 25 5.62 2.79 5.12
C GLY A 25 6.29 3.91 4.34
N ASN A 26 7.61 3.84 4.23
CA ASN A 26 8.36 4.70 3.33
C ASN A 26 7.94 4.36 1.89
N VAL A 27 7.55 5.36 1.11
CA VAL A 27 7.09 5.16 -0.28
C VAL A 27 8.13 4.47 -1.17
N PHE A 28 9.43 4.55 -0.82
CA PHE A 28 10.52 3.88 -1.53
C PHE A 28 10.65 2.37 -1.21
N GLU A 29 9.91 1.88 -0.22
CA GLU A 29 9.98 0.48 0.24
C GLU A 29 8.66 -0.26 0.01
N LEU A 30 7.68 0.37 -0.67
CA LEU A 30 6.41 -0.25 -0.99
C LEU A 30 6.59 -1.48 -1.88
N ALA A 31 5.86 -2.52 -1.57
CA ALA A 31 5.87 -3.79 -2.29
C ALA A 31 4.47 -4.15 -2.78
N VAL A 32 4.39 -5.01 -3.79
CA VAL A 32 3.12 -5.56 -4.27
C VAL A 32 2.41 -6.28 -3.13
N GLY A 33 1.14 -5.93 -2.93
CA GLY A 33 0.30 -6.45 -1.86
C GLY A 33 0.30 -5.60 -0.58
N ASP A 34 1.04 -4.47 -0.54
CA ASP A 34 0.91 -3.51 0.54
C ASP A 34 -0.39 -2.73 0.41
N CYS A 35 -1.17 -2.69 1.48
CA CYS A 35 -2.37 -1.88 1.59
C CYS A 35 -2.10 -0.65 2.45
N PHE A 36 -2.67 0.50 2.06
CA PHE A 36 -2.44 1.76 2.76
C PHE A 36 -3.63 2.72 2.65
N ASP A 37 -3.69 3.66 3.58
CA ASP A 37 -4.66 4.73 3.57
C ASP A 37 -4.09 5.97 2.88
N ASP A 38 -4.96 6.82 2.34
CA ASP A 38 -4.57 8.04 1.63
C ASP A 38 -3.69 8.97 2.49
N GLY A 39 -3.96 9.06 3.79
CA GLY A 39 -3.19 9.93 4.68
C GLY A 39 -3.16 11.36 4.16
N ASP A 40 -1.94 11.84 3.86
CA ASP A 40 -1.69 13.15 3.25
C ASP A 40 -1.63 13.08 1.70
N LEU A 41 -1.91 11.90 1.10
CA LEU A 41 -2.04 11.74 -0.34
C LEU A 41 -3.22 12.57 -0.86
N VAL A 42 -2.93 13.63 -1.59
CA VAL A 42 -3.93 14.33 -2.35
C VAL A 42 -3.93 13.73 -3.75
N LEU A 43 -4.94 12.93 -4.09
CA LEU A 43 -5.10 12.36 -5.42
C LEU A 43 -5.00 13.46 -6.48
N GLY A 44 -3.92 13.45 -7.27
CA GLY A 44 -3.63 14.46 -8.29
C GLY A 44 -2.87 15.71 -7.79
N GLY A 45 -2.37 15.72 -6.55
CA GLY A 45 -1.48 16.76 -6.03
C GLY A 45 -0.01 16.45 -6.34
N LEU A 46 0.78 17.51 -6.63
CA LEU A 46 2.22 17.44 -6.86
C LEU A 46 3.02 17.56 -5.55
N GLU A 47 2.44 17.21 -4.41
CA GLU A 47 3.16 17.25 -3.13
C GLU A 47 4.00 15.98 -2.97
N GLU A 48 5.23 16.15 -2.52
CA GLU A 48 6.11 15.03 -2.20
C GLU A 48 5.54 14.23 -1.03
N VAL A 49 5.24 12.96 -1.29
CA VAL A 49 4.80 12.02 -0.27
C VAL A 49 6.01 11.20 0.16
N GLY A 50 6.41 11.34 1.41
CA GLY A 50 7.54 10.57 1.98
C GLY A 50 7.10 9.25 2.58
N ASP A 51 5.93 9.23 3.20
CA ASP A 51 5.38 8.07 3.91
C ASP A 51 3.88 7.92 3.66
N VAL A 52 3.40 6.69 3.62
CA VAL A 52 1.97 6.37 3.59
C VAL A 52 1.58 5.52 4.81
N PRO A 53 0.38 5.70 5.37
CA PRO A 53 -0.10 4.87 6.47
C PRO A 53 -0.37 3.43 6.00
N LEU A 54 0.54 2.49 6.27
CA LEU A 54 0.33 1.08 5.96
C LEU A 54 -0.77 0.48 6.84
N VAL A 55 -1.63 -0.33 6.22
CA VAL A 55 -2.75 -1.03 6.85
C VAL A 55 -2.70 -2.49 6.44
N GLU A 56 -3.08 -3.40 7.35
CA GLU A 56 -3.29 -4.80 6.96
C GLU A 56 -4.45 -4.88 5.95
N CYS A 57 -4.27 -5.54 4.81
CA CYS A 57 -5.33 -5.64 3.78
C CYS A 57 -6.63 -6.30 4.28
N SER A 58 -6.59 -7.02 5.39
CA SER A 58 -7.78 -7.54 6.06
C SER A 58 -8.61 -6.48 6.80
N GLU A 59 -8.06 -5.28 6.99
CA GLU A 59 -8.74 -4.12 7.57
C GLU A 59 -9.20 -3.17 6.45
N PRO A 60 -10.16 -2.26 6.71
CA PRO A 60 -10.59 -1.28 5.73
C PRO A 60 -9.45 -0.33 5.33
N HIS A 61 -9.13 -0.26 4.04
CA HIS A 61 -8.06 0.57 3.47
C HIS A 61 -8.51 1.24 2.18
N ASP A 62 -7.78 2.26 1.75
CA ASP A 62 -8.10 3.03 0.54
C ASP A 62 -7.44 2.43 -0.70
N ASN A 63 -6.17 2.02 -0.60
CA ASN A 63 -5.32 1.67 -1.72
C ASN A 63 -4.61 0.32 -1.51
N GLU A 64 -4.29 -0.38 -2.61
CA GLU A 64 -3.43 -1.56 -2.63
C GLU A 64 -2.38 -1.44 -3.74
N VAL A 65 -1.11 -1.66 -3.40
CA VAL A 65 -0.01 -1.68 -4.37
C VAL A 65 -0.11 -2.95 -5.21
N TYR A 66 -0.25 -2.81 -6.53
CA TYR A 66 -0.38 -3.96 -7.41
C TYR A 66 0.79 -4.18 -8.37
N ALA A 67 1.64 -3.18 -8.54
CA ALA A 67 2.87 -3.31 -9.31
C ALA A 67 3.95 -2.36 -8.79
N VAL A 68 5.19 -2.77 -8.97
CA VAL A 68 6.39 -1.97 -8.70
C VAL A 68 7.28 -2.08 -9.91
N VAL A 69 7.69 -0.95 -10.49
CA VAL A 69 8.43 -0.87 -11.76
C VAL A 69 9.66 0.01 -11.57
N ASP A 70 10.82 -0.50 -11.95
CA ASP A 70 12.05 0.28 -11.93
C ASP A 70 12.13 1.22 -13.15
N VAL A 71 12.55 2.46 -12.90
CA VAL A 71 12.87 3.45 -13.95
C VAL A 71 14.36 3.37 -14.27
N ASP A 72 14.66 3.07 -15.52
CA ASP A 72 16.05 3.01 -15.99
C ASP A 72 16.64 4.40 -16.19
N GLY A 73 17.94 4.54 -15.91
CA GLY A 73 18.70 5.74 -16.20
C GLY A 73 19.55 6.26 -15.03
N GLU A 74 20.61 6.97 -15.36
CA GLU A 74 21.48 7.64 -14.37
C GLU A 74 20.95 9.04 -14.03
N GLU A 75 20.40 9.75 -15.01
CA GLU A 75 19.87 11.11 -14.87
C GLU A 75 18.34 11.08 -14.73
N PHE A 76 17.80 11.97 -13.89
CA PHE A 76 16.36 12.14 -13.76
C PHE A 76 15.73 12.57 -15.09
N PRO A 77 14.77 11.81 -15.64
CA PRO A 77 14.24 12.10 -16.98
C PRO A 77 13.28 13.30 -17.02
N GLY A 78 12.94 13.85 -15.85
CA GLY A 78 11.98 14.92 -15.67
C GLY A 78 10.59 14.40 -15.25
N GLU A 79 9.86 15.22 -14.49
CA GLU A 79 8.57 14.88 -13.89
C GLU A 79 7.56 14.33 -14.90
N GLN A 80 7.37 15.03 -16.02
CA GLN A 80 6.41 14.60 -17.03
C GLN A 80 6.76 13.23 -17.63
N ALA A 81 8.05 12.99 -17.89
CA ALA A 81 8.49 11.74 -18.49
C ALA A 81 8.31 10.54 -17.54
N VAL A 82 8.54 10.74 -16.23
CA VAL A 82 8.30 9.71 -15.22
C VAL A 82 6.80 9.43 -15.05
N GLN A 83 5.97 10.47 -15.05
CA GLN A 83 4.51 10.33 -14.97
C GLN A 83 3.94 9.60 -16.20
N ASP A 84 4.37 9.98 -17.42
CA ASP A 84 3.95 9.31 -18.65
C ASP A 84 4.35 7.82 -18.63
N GLN A 85 5.53 7.51 -18.11
CA GLN A 85 5.99 6.12 -17.95
C GLN A 85 5.18 5.37 -16.89
N ALA A 86 4.80 6.03 -15.81
CA ALA A 86 3.97 5.45 -14.77
C ALA A 86 2.57 5.10 -15.29
N ASP A 87 1.92 6.03 -16.00
CA ASP A 87 0.63 5.79 -16.62
C ASP A 87 0.65 4.56 -17.56
N GLU A 88 1.66 4.49 -18.43
CA GLU A 88 1.80 3.35 -19.36
C GLU A 88 2.08 2.04 -18.61
N ALA A 89 3.02 2.03 -17.67
CA ALA A 89 3.42 0.83 -16.96
C ALA A 89 2.31 0.29 -16.06
N CYS A 90 1.65 1.17 -15.31
CA CYS A 90 0.58 0.79 -14.41
C CYS A 90 -0.64 0.26 -15.15
N LEU A 91 -1.06 0.95 -16.22
CA LEU A 91 -2.17 0.50 -17.06
C LEU A 91 -1.88 -0.87 -17.70
N ALA A 92 -0.66 -1.11 -18.14
CA ALA A 92 -0.28 -2.34 -18.84
C ALA A 92 -0.45 -3.62 -17.99
N VAL A 93 -0.41 -3.52 -16.67
CA VAL A 93 -0.50 -4.65 -15.74
C VAL A 93 -1.80 -4.68 -14.93
N PHE A 94 -2.64 -3.65 -15.05
CA PHE A 94 -3.90 -3.53 -14.32
C PHE A 94 -4.83 -4.72 -14.53
N ASP A 95 -5.10 -5.09 -15.80
CA ASP A 95 -6.02 -6.18 -16.14
C ASP A 95 -5.57 -7.52 -15.57
N ALA A 96 -4.25 -7.75 -15.53
CA ALA A 96 -3.68 -8.99 -15.01
C ALA A 96 -3.85 -9.09 -13.49
N PHE A 97 -3.80 -7.96 -12.78
CA PHE A 97 -3.99 -7.92 -11.33
C PHE A 97 -5.49 -7.98 -10.96
N VAL A 98 -6.29 -7.10 -11.52
CA VAL A 98 -7.72 -6.98 -11.18
C VAL A 98 -8.55 -8.13 -11.73
N GLY A 99 -8.13 -8.74 -12.85
CA GLY A 99 -8.90 -9.78 -13.55
C GLY A 99 -10.03 -9.23 -14.43
N LEU A 100 -10.03 -7.93 -14.71
CA LEU A 100 -10.98 -7.24 -15.59
C LEU A 100 -10.24 -6.10 -16.29
N ASP A 101 -10.59 -5.80 -17.54
CA ASP A 101 -10.01 -4.67 -18.26
C ASP A 101 -10.40 -3.33 -17.60
N TYR A 102 -9.44 -2.39 -17.61
CA TYR A 102 -9.58 -1.10 -16.94
C TYR A 102 -10.86 -0.34 -17.36
N ALA A 103 -11.18 -0.34 -18.65
CA ALA A 103 -12.35 0.40 -19.15
C ALA A 103 -13.69 -0.17 -18.67
N SER A 104 -13.72 -1.40 -18.17
CA SER A 104 -14.91 -2.09 -17.65
C SER A 104 -14.94 -2.16 -16.13
N SER A 105 -13.84 -1.76 -15.46
CA SER A 105 -13.69 -1.83 -14.01
C SER A 105 -14.36 -0.65 -13.30
N THR A 106 -14.75 -0.84 -12.05
CA THR A 106 -15.12 0.22 -11.09
C THR A 106 -13.93 0.67 -10.23
N LEU A 107 -12.77 0.09 -10.51
CA LEU A 107 -11.51 0.48 -9.88
C LEU A 107 -10.76 1.45 -10.79
N ASP A 108 -9.99 2.31 -10.17
CA ASP A 108 -9.03 3.21 -10.81
C ASP A 108 -7.64 2.93 -10.27
N PHE A 109 -6.63 3.48 -10.89
CA PHE A 109 -5.26 3.35 -10.43
C PHE A 109 -4.59 4.71 -10.27
N GLY A 110 -3.61 4.74 -9.40
CA GLY A 110 -2.68 5.84 -9.24
C GLY A 110 -1.24 5.32 -9.17
N TRP A 111 -0.33 6.22 -9.02
CA TRP A 111 1.08 5.89 -8.92
C TRP A 111 1.80 6.86 -7.98
N LEU A 112 2.85 6.34 -7.35
CA LEU A 112 3.89 7.11 -6.69
C LEU A 112 5.14 6.99 -7.56
N VAL A 113 5.78 8.12 -7.82
CA VAL A 113 6.92 8.21 -8.75
C VAL A 113 8.09 8.94 -8.12
N PRO A 114 9.32 8.66 -8.55
CA PRO A 114 10.49 9.42 -8.14
C PRO A 114 10.35 10.91 -8.46
N THR A 115 10.77 11.73 -7.50
CA THR A 115 11.01 13.17 -7.71
C THR A 115 12.47 13.42 -8.03
N ALA A 116 12.84 14.65 -8.44
CA ALA A 116 14.23 14.99 -8.65
C ALA A 116 15.08 14.81 -7.39
N ASP A 117 14.51 15.15 -6.22
CA ASP A 117 15.21 15.04 -4.93
C ASP A 117 15.37 13.59 -4.49
N SER A 118 14.32 12.75 -4.63
CA SER A 118 14.41 11.33 -4.31
C SER A 118 15.31 10.55 -5.29
N TRP A 119 15.35 11.00 -6.57
CA TRP A 119 16.25 10.44 -7.57
C TRP A 119 17.71 10.61 -7.19
N ASP A 120 18.08 11.78 -6.66
CA ASP A 120 19.42 12.05 -6.14
C ASP A 120 19.79 11.17 -4.93
N MET A 121 18.78 10.68 -4.19
CA MET A 121 18.94 9.72 -3.10
C MET A 121 18.94 8.25 -3.56
N GLY A 122 18.73 8.00 -4.85
CA GLY A 122 18.78 6.66 -5.45
C GLY A 122 17.42 6.03 -5.71
N ASP A 123 16.31 6.76 -5.50
CA ASP A 123 14.98 6.27 -5.85
C ASP A 123 14.82 6.12 -7.36
N ARG A 124 14.30 4.96 -7.78
CA ARG A 124 14.07 4.58 -9.17
C ARG A 124 12.76 3.85 -9.35
N VAL A 125 11.86 3.95 -8.36
CA VAL A 125 10.71 3.08 -8.28
C VAL A 125 9.42 3.82 -8.60
N ILE A 126 8.63 3.27 -9.52
CA ILE A 126 7.22 3.60 -9.70
C ILE A 126 6.42 2.55 -8.93
N ALA A 127 5.62 2.97 -7.95
CA ALA A 127 4.67 2.10 -7.28
C ALA A 127 3.26 2.39 -7.81
N CYS A 128 2.66 1.38 -8.46
CA CYS A 128 1.29 1.45 -8.95
C CYS A 128 0.33 0.96 -7.86
N PHE A 129 -0.68 1.75 -7.54
CA PHE A 129 -1.71 1.33 -6.60
C PHE A 129 -3.11 1.41 -7.21
N VAL A 130 -4.01 0.58 -6.72
CA VAL A 130 -5.40 0.49 -7.17
C VAL A 130 -6.34 0.89 -6.04
N TYR A 131 -7.44 1.55 -6.39
CA TYR A 131 -8.45 2.03 -5.46
C TYR A 131 -9.84 2.05 -6.12
N ARG A 132 -10.89 2.24 -5.35
CA ARG A 132 -12.26 2.36 -5.88
C ARG A 132 -12.51 3.76 -6.42
N MET A 133 -13.15 3.86 -7.61
CA MET A 133 -13.53 5.15 -8.21
C MET A 133 -14.49 5.98 -7.34
N ASP A 134 -15.28 5.33 -6.46
CA ASP A 134 -16.17 6.02 -5.53
C ASP A 134 -15.48 6.43 -4.21
N LEU A 135 -14.18 6.15 -4.07
CA LEU A 135 -13.32 6.44 -2.92
C LEU A 135 -13.81 5.80 -1.60
N GLU A 136 -14.60 4.74 -1.70
CA GLU A 136 -14.99 3.95 -0.54
C GLU A 136 -13.91 2.92 -0.20
N LYS A 137 -13.61 2.76 1.08
CA LYS A 137 -12.62 1.78 1.54
C LYS A 137 -13.02 0.36 1.18
N VAL A 138 -12.02 -0.45 0.89
CA VAL A 138 -12.15 -1.88 0.65
C VAL A 138 -11.61 -2.68 1.84
N THR A 139 -11.96 -3.96 1.90
CA THR A 139 -11.40 -4.93 2.87
C THR A 139 -11.02 -6.20 2.12
N GLY A 140 -9.83 -6.68 2.31
CA GLY A 140 -9.26 -7.77 1.53
C GLY A 140 -8.53 -7.26 0.29
N THR A 141 -7.86 -8.15 -0.42
CA THR A 141 -7.12 -7.80 -1.65
C THR A 141 -8.08 -7.52 -2.80
N LEU A 142 -7.67 -6.63 -3.69
CA LEU A 142 -8.31 -6.36 -4.99
C LEU A 142 -7.76 -7.25 -6.11
N GLU A 143 -6.76 -8.11 -5.81
CA GLU A 143 -6.25 -9.09 -6.76
C GLU A 143 -7.38 -10.05 -7.19
N GLY A 144 -7.64 -10.10 -8.49
CA GLY A 144 -8.69 -10.93 -9.08
C GLY A 144 -10.13 -10.52 -8.72
N ALA A 145 -10.33 -9.31 -8.20
CA ALA A 145 -11.66 -8.84 -7.76
C ALA A 145 -12.68 -8.79 -8.88
N SER A 146 -12.26 -8.54 -10.11
CA SER A 146 -13.09 -8.53 -11.33
C SER A 146 -14.32 -7.60 -11.24
N ILE A 147 -14.17 -6.41 -10.66
CA ILE A 147 -15.22 -5.40 -10.44
C ILE A 147 -14.93 -4.09 -11.14
#